data_fd2785d4e10707209d5b5a5bb292a172
#
_entry.id   fd2785d4e10707209d5b5a5bb292a172
#
_cell.length_a   1.000
_cell.length_b   1.000
_cell.length_c   1.000
_cell.angle_alpha   90.00
_cell.angle_beta   90.00
_cell.angle_gamma   90.00
#
_symmetry.space_group_name_H-M   'P 1'
#
loop_
_entity.id
_entity.type
_entity.pdbx_description
1 polymer ?
#
loop_
_entity_poly.entity_id
_entity_poly.type
_entity_poly.pdbx_seq_one_letter_code
_entity_poly.pdbx_strand_id
1 'polypeptide(L)'
;EKTTVNISGKWKAKFDGEDEESKYSLGIFQQEGNRVTGTFLTTTGDYRYLEGEISGNRLSLSTFDGAHSYLFTATVTDNEITNGHFYSGIHWHDTWSAVKDSTFALQDERSFTHLKDGYSKLDFSFPDINGKIISLSDDEYKNKVVIVQIMGSWCPNCLDETRYLSEWYNTTHPKDVRIIGLDYEKINDIIMFNRLMHSQ
;
A
#
# COMPACT_ATOMS: atom_id res chain seq x y z
N GLU A 1 -20.91 19.38 16.07
CA GLU A 1 -21.52 20.47 15.24
C GLU A 1 -22.00 19.89 13.92
N LYS A 2 -23.06 20.51 13.36
CA LYS A 2 -23.55 20.10 12.04
C LYS A 2 -22.52 20.48 10.99
N THR A 3 -22.10 19.52 10.17
CA THR A 3 -21.15 19.83 9.08
C THR A 3 -21.81 20.70 8.01
N THR A 4 -21.03 21.62 7.47
CA THR A 4 -21.44 22.54 6.38
C THR A 4 -20.68 22.26 5.09
N VAL A 5 -19.71 21.35 5.11
CA VAL A 5 -18.84 21.02 3.98
C VAL A 5 -19.06 19.57 3.53
N ASN A 6 -18.72 19.27 2.28
CA ASN A 6 -18.78 17.92 1.71
C ASN A 6 -17.42 17.51 1.13
N ILE A 7 -16.79 16.52 1.81
CA ILE A 7 -15.48 15.99 1.41
C ILE A 7 -15.59 14.91 0.32
N SER A 8 -16.79 14.43 0.00
CA SER A 8 -16.93 13.33 -0.98
C SER A 8 -16.28 13.63 -2.32
N GLY A 9 -15.59 12.63 -2.89
CA GLY A 9 -14.93 12.70 -4.17
C GLY A 9 -13.44 12.49 -4.12
N LYS A 10 -12.76 12.92 -5.19
CA LYS A 10 -11.32 12.77 -5.37
C LYS A 10 -10.57 14.04 -4.97
N TRP A 11 -9.44 13.84 -4.35
CA TRP A 11 -8.57 14.90 -3.83
C TRP A 11 -7.13 14.63 -4.20
N LYS A 12 -6.47 15.62 -4.78
CA LYS A 12 -5.02 15.59 -4.97
C LYS A 12 -4.37 16.05 -3.66
N ALA A 13 -3.87 15.11 -2.90
CA ALA A 13 -3.23 15.33 -1.62
C ALA A 13 -1.71 15.42 -1.77
N LYS A 14 -1.07 16.24 -0.92
CA LYS A 14 0.37 16.37 -0.82
C LYS A 14 0.78 16.15 0.63
N PHE A 15 1.77 15.30 0.86
CA PHE A 15 2.44 15.10 2.14
C PHE A 15 3.81 15.76 2.09
N ASP A 16 4.16 16.53 3.12
CA ASP A 16 5.36 17.38 3.08
C ASP A 16 6.66 16.62 3.30
N GLY A 17 6.61 15.44 3.94
CA GLY A 17 7.75 14.56 4.17
C GLY A 17 8.10 13.63 3.01
N GLU A 18 7.33 13.64 1.91
CA GLU A 18 7.56 12.77 0.77
C GLU A 18 8.48 13.40 -0.29
N ASP A 19 9.18 12.54 -1.04
CA ASP A 19 10.03 12.94 -2.16
C ASP A 19 9.24 13.60 -3.29
N GLU A 20 9.91 14.37 -4.14
CA GLU A 20 9.29 15.09 -5.26
C GLU A 20 8.54 14.17 -6.24
N GLU A 21 8.99 12.91 -6.41
CA GLU A 21 8.37 11.92 -7.31
C GLU A 21 7.10 11.29 -6.71
N SER A 22 7.05 11.11 -5.40
CA SER A 22 5.95 10.46 -4.66
C SER A 22 5.05 11.43 -3.89
N LYS A 23 5.32 12.72 -3.94
CA LYS A 23 4.68 13.76 -3.12
C LYS A 23 3.17 13.88 -3.24
N TYR A 24 2.56 13.31 -4.27
CA TYR A 24 1.11 13.38 -4.46
C TYR A 24 0.46 12.03 -4.27
N SER A 25 -0.59 12.04 -3.45
CA SER A 25 -1.47 10.90 -3.19
C SER A 25 -2.88 11.22 -3.68
N LEU A 26 -3.64 10.20 -4.03
CA LEU A 26 -5.04 10.33 -4.42
C LEU A 26 -5.93 10.02 -3.22
N GLY A 27 -6.48 11.05 -2.58
CA GLY A 27 -7.53 10.90 -1.58
C GLY A 27 -8.86 10.59 -2.25
N ILE A 28 -9.56 9.55 -1.77
CA ILE A 28 -10.91 9.18 -2.23
C ILE A 28 -11.78 9.05 -0.99
N PHE A 29 -12.79 9.92 -0.87
CA PHE A 29 -13.64 9.96 0.31
C PHE A 29 -15.13 9.87 -0.04
N GLN A 30 -15.88 9.31 0.90
CA GLN A 30 -17.34 9.31 0.91
C GLN A 30 -17.81 9.85 2.25
N GLN A 31 -18.83 10.72 2.22
CA GLN A 31 -19.39 11.34 3.41
C GLN A 31 -20.90 11.08 3.48
N GLU A 32 -21.33 10.57 4.64
CA GLU A 32 -22.74 10.37 4.98
C GLU A 32 -23.04 11.09 6.31
N GLY A 33 -23.67 12.23 6.20
CA GLY A 33 -23.83 13.12 7.36
C GLY A 33 -22.49 13.62 7.88
N ASN A 34 -22.16 13.27 9.12
CA ASN A 34 -20.85 13.59 9.70
C ASN A 34 -19.82 12.46 9.51
N ARG A 35 -20.24 11.24 9.19
CA ARG A 35 -19.34 10.09 8.98
C ARG A 35 -18.64 10.22 7.65
N VAL A 36 -17.32 10.00 7.67
CA VAL A 36 -16.46 9.99 6.49
C VAL A 36 -15.72 8.66 6.43
N THR A 37 -15.69 8.06 5.25
CA THR A 37 -14.87 6.88 4.94
C THR A 37 -14.04 7.14 3.69
N GLY A 38 -12.93 6.45 3.54
CA GLY A 38 -12.08 6.60 2.35
C GLY A 38 -10.71 6.03 2.50
N THR A 39 -9.81 6.48 1.63
CA THR A 39 -8.39 6.13 1.68
C THR A 39 -7.55 7.18 0.95
N PHE A 40 -6.24 7.10 1.15
CA PHE A 40 -5.26 7.69 0.25
C PHE A 40 -4.58 6.57 -0.53
N LEU A 41 -4.59 6.65 -1.85
CA LEU A 41 -3.79 5.83 -2.74
C LEU A 41 -2.46 6.53 -3.01
N THR A 42 -1.37 5.79 -2.97
CA THR A 42 -0.02 6.24 -3.27
C THR A 42 0.57 5.43 -4.42
N THR A 43 1.75 5.78 -4.88
CA THR A 43 2.48 5.00 -5.89
C THR A 43 2.97 3.64 -5.37
N THR A 44 3.01 3.45 -4.06
CA THR A 44 3.53 2.24 -3.41
C THR A 44 2.47 1.44 -2.63
N GLY A 45 1.21 1.89 -2.63
CA GLY A 45 0.12 1.22 -1.91
C GLY A 45 -0.98 2.18 -1.47
N ASP A 46 -1.62 1.87 -0.36
CA ASP A 46 -2.68 2.67 0.22
C ASP A 46 -2.56 2.79 1.75
N TYR A 47 -3.34 3.71 2.32
CA TYR A 47 -3.46 3.88 3.77
C TYR A 47 -4.62 3.07 4.37
N ARG A 48 -5.03 1.98 3.72
CA ARG A 48 -6.17 1.16 4.15
C ARG A 48 -7.49 1.93 4.10
N TYR A 49 -8.52 1.36 4.74
CA TYR A 49 -9.82 1.99 4.87
C TYR A 49 -9.84 2.90 6.08
N LEU A 50 -9.79 4.19 5.81
CA LEU A 50 -9.94 5.22 6.82
C LEU A 50 -11.41 5.41 7.15
N GLU A 51 -11.71 5.55 8.42
CA GLU A 51 -13.03 5.93 8.92
C GLU A 51 -12.90 6.99 9.99
N GLY A 52 -13.89 7.86 10.06
CA GLY A 52 -13.99 8.89 11.08
C GLY A 52 -15.11 9.86 10.83
N GLU A 53 -14.91 11.10 11.23
CA GLU A 53 -15.97 12.11 11.17
C GLU A 53 -15.46 13.48 10.77
N ILE A 54 -16.42 14.29 10.31
CA ILE A 54 -16.25 15.71 10.11
C ILE A 54 -17.23 16.46 11.01
N SER A 55 -16.71 17.36 11.86
CA SER A 55 -17.49 18.18 12.79
C SER A 55 -17.28 19.66 12.46
N GLY A 56 -18.35 20.33 12.00
CA GLY A 56 -18.20 21.63 11.36
C GLY A 56 -17.36 21.48 10.09
N ASN A 57 -16.12 21.93 10.15
CA ASN A 57 -15.13 21.79 9.08
C ASN A 57 -13.87 21.03 9.52
N ARG A 58 -13.88 20.43 10.70
CA ARG A 58 -12.73 19.65 11.23
C ARG A 58 -12.89 18.18 10.91
N LEU A 59 -11.96 17.65 10.13
CA LEU A 59 -11.86 16.24 9.75
C LEU A 59 -10.99 15.50 10.76
N SER A 60 -11.41 14.28 11.11
CA SER A 60 -10.59 13.29 11.82
C SER A 60 -10.87 11.92 11.22
N LEU A 61 -9.84 11.26 10.69
CA LEU A 61 -9.90 9.91 10.14
C LEU A 61 -8.83 9.05 10.78
N SER A 62 -9.12 7.78 10.98
CA SER A 62 -8.16 6.84 11.54
C SER A 62 -8.31 5.45 10.93
N THR A 63 -7.27 4.65 11.06
CA THR A 63 -7.29 3.21 10.78
C THR A 63 -6.15 2.51 11.51
N PHE A 64 -6.25 1.19 11.57
CA PHE A 64 -5.18 0.31 12.02
C PHE A 64 -4.97 -0.78 10.96
N ASP A 65 -3.75 -0.91 10.44
CA ASP A 65 -3.42 -1.83 9.36
C ASP A 65 -2.86 -3.19 9.84
N GLY A 66 -2.82 -3.40 11.15
CA GLY A 66 -2.23 -4.59 11.77
C GLY A 66 -0.84 -4.33 12.37
N ALA A 67 -0.14 -3.29 11.88
CA ALA A 67 1.19 -2.88 12.36
C ALA A 67 1.24 -1.40 12.79
N HIS A 68 0.46 -0.54 12.12
CA HIS A 68 0.50 0.91 12.32
C HIS A 68 -0.88 1.45 12.68
N SER A 69 -0.91 2.40 13.61
CA SER A 69 -2.10 3.19 13.92
C SER A 69 -2.00 4.52 13.21
N TYR A 70 -2.87 4.78 12.25
CA TYR A 70 -2.90 6.01 11.49
C TYR A 70 -3.99 6.95 12.01
N LEU A 71 -3.64 8.23 12.11
CA LEU A 71 -4.57 9.32 12.41
C LEU A 71 -4.30 10.47 11.45
N PHE A 72 -5.35 10.92 10.79
CA PHE A 72 -5.35 12.10 9.94
C PHE A 72 -6.31 13.13 10.51
N THR A 73 -5.85 14.35 10.71
CA THR A 73 -6.70 15.48 11.07
C THR A 73 -6.50 16.61 10.08
N ALA A 74 -7.53 17.43 9.84
CA ALA A 74 -7.41 18.56 8.93
C ALA A 74 -8.59 19.55 9.09
N THR A 75 -8.46 20.69 8.42
CA THR A 75 -9.55 21.65 8.19
C THR A 75 -10.00 21.54 6.73
N VAL A 76 -11.30 21.35 6.50
CA VAL A 76 -11.89 21.14 5.17
C VAL A 76 -12.70 22.35 4.76
N THR A 77 -12.55 22.77 3.52
CA THR A 77 -13.46 23.65 2.80
C THR A 77 -14.04 22.89 1.59
N ASP A 78 -14.89 23.51 0.79
CA ASP A 78 -15.50 22.84 -0.37
C ASP A 78 -14.47 22.36 -1.40
N ASN A 79 -13.33 23.05 -1.53
CA ASN A 79 -12.33 22.78 -2.57
C ASN A 79 -10.91 22.53 -2.02
N GLU A 80 -10.67 22.74 -0.73
CA GLU A 80 -9.35 22.62 -0.14
C GLU A 80 -9.38 21.92 1.22
N ILE A 81 -8.34 21.18 1.50
CA ILE A 81 -8.02 20.63 2.81
C ILE A 81 -6.69 21.25 3.24
N THR A 82 -6.69 21.88 4.41
CA THR A 82 -5.54 22.59 4.96
C THR A 82 -5.30 22.21 6.41
N ASN A 83 -4.17 22.65 6.97
CA ASN A 83 -3.78 22.33 8.35
C ASN A 83 -3.89 20.82 8.64
N GLY A 84 -3.49 20.02 7.66
CA GLY A 84 -3.49 18.58 7.78
C GLY A 84 -2.33 18.09 8.63
N HIS A 85 -2.62 17.16 9.53
CA HIS A 85 -1.61 16.42 10.29
C HIS A 85 -1.87 14.94 10.11
N PHE A 86 -0.80 14.21 9.85
CA PHE A 86 -0.77 12.76 9.77
C PHE A 86 0.14 12.20 10.85
N TYR A 87 -0.34 11.21 11.56
CA TYR A 87 0.42 10.49 12.58
C TYR A 87 0.41 9.00 12.28
N SER A 88 1.59 8.37 12.35
CA SER A 88 1.74 6.92 12.35
C SER A 88 2.27 6.49 13.73
N GLY A 89 1.37 6.07 14.61
CA GLY A 89 1.68 5.82 16.01
C GLY A 89 2.24 7.06 16.71
N ILE A 90 3.20 6.86 17.60
CA ILE A 90 3.89 7.94 18.34
C ILE A 90 5.24 8.33 17.71
N HIS A 91 5.65 7.66 16.65
CA HIS A 91 7.02 7.75 16.10
C HIS A 91 7.11 8.60 14.83
N TRP A 92 5.99 8.80 14.15
CA TRP A 92 5.98 9.56 12.89
C TRP A 92 4.85 10.58 12.87
N HIS A 93 5.22 11.79 12.46
CA HIS A 93 4.29 12.90 12.22
C HIS A 93 4.69 13.61 10.94
N ASP A 94 3.69 13.93 10.12
CA ASP A 94 3.86 14.71 8.90
C ASP A 94 2.71 15.70 8.75
N THR A 95 2.88 16.70 7.90
CA THR A 95 1.83 17.63 7.51
C THR A 95 1.33 17.33 6.11
N TRP A 96 0.06 17.61 5.86
CA TRP A 96 -0.54 17.39 4.56
C TRP A 96 -1.59 18.44 4.21
N SER A 97 -1.83 18.56 2.91
CA SER A 97 -2.87 19.39 2.33
C SER A 97 -3.46 18.71 1.09
N ALA A 98 -4.63 19.15 0.64
CA ALA A 98 -5.22 18.64 -0.58
C ALA A 98 -6.08 19.68 -1.28
N VAL A 99 -6.22 19.51 -2.59
CA VAL A 99 -7.17 20.24 -3.42
C VAL A 99 -8.14 19.26 -4.07
N LYS A 100 -9.42 19.66 -4.18
CA LYS A 100 -10.43 18.85 -4.82
C LYS A 100 -10.14 18.78 -6.33
N ASP A 101 -9.89 17.59 -6.83
CA ASP A 101 -9.57 17.37 -8.25
C ASP A 101 -10.14 16.03 -8.71
N SER A 102 -11.29 16.09 -9.37
CA SER A 102 -11.97 14.88 -9.89
C SER A 102 -11.21 14.22 -11.05
N THR A 103 -10.27 14.92 -11.68
CA THR A 103 -9.51 14.45 -12.84
C THR A 103 -8.15 13.89 -12.44
N PHE A 104 -7.68 14.19 -11.23
CA PHE A 104 -6.41 13.70 -10.78
C PHE A 104 -6.40 12.18 -10.69
N ALA A 105 -5.35 11.59 -11.22
CA ALA A 105 -5.03 10.18 -11.11
C ALA A 105 -3.54 10.02 -10.83
N LEU A 106 -3.17 8.99 -10.11
CA LEU A 106 -1.78 8.56 -10.00
C LEU A 106 -1.27 8.07 -11.37
N GLN A 107 0.03 8.02 -11.53
CA GLN A 107 0.65 7.40 -12.68
C GLN A 107 0.15 5.96 -12.85
N ASP A 108 0.01 5.51 -14.11
CA ASP A 108 -0.41 4.13 -14.41
C ASP A 108 0.51 3.14 -13.72
N GLU A 109 -0.04 2.30 -12.87
CA GLU A 109 0.66 1.26 -12.10
C GLU A 109 1.51 0.35 -12.99
N ARG A 110 1.08 0.09 -14.23
CA ARG A 110 1.81 -0.72 -15.22
C ARG A 110 3.11 -0.06 -15.69
N SER A 111 3.30 1.23 -15.43
CA SER A 111 4.52 1.95 -15.80
C SER A 111 5.61 1.89 -14.73
N PHE A 112 5.29 1.47 -13.50
CA PHE A 112 6.26 1.43 -12.42
C PHE A 112 7.20 0.23 -12.50
N THR A 113 6.67 -0.93 -12.90
CA THR A 113 7.44 -2.17 -12.93
C THR A 113 7.84 -2.51 -14.35
N HIS A 114 9.12 -2.39 -14.66
CA HIS A 114 9.70 -2.70 -15.96
C HIS A 114 11.12 -3.25 -15.81
N LEU A 115 11.59 -3.94 -16.83
CA LEU A 115 12.99 -4.35 -16.88
C LEU A 115 13.87 -3.11 -17.06
N LYS A 116 14.98 -3.04 -16.30
CA LYS A 116 15.99 -1.99 -16.49
C LYS A 116 16.59 -2.08 -17.90
N ASP A 117 17.08 -0.95 -18.40
CA ASP A 117 17.77 -0.89 -19.68
C ASP A 117 18.93 -1.89 -19.74
N GLY A 118 19.02 -2.60 -20.87
CA GLY A 118 20.02 -3.64 -21.06
C GLY A 118 19.60 -5.06 -20.61
N TYR A 119 18.45 -5.20 -19.92
CA TYR A 119 17.91 -6.50 -19.56
C TYR A 119 16.77 -6.91 -20.49
N SER A 120 16.82 -8.11 -21.05
CA SER A 120 15.77 -8.66 -21.93
C SER A 120 14.78 -9.57 -21.20
N LYS A 121 15.08 -9.97 -19.97
CA LYS A 121 14.25 -10.84 -19.13
C LYS A 121 14.51 -10.54 -17.66
N LEU A 122 13.53 -10.87 -16.83
CA LEU A 122 13.74 -10.98 -15.39
C LEU A 122 14.53 -12.25 -15.11
N ASP A 123 15.57 -12.15 -14.31
CA ASP A 123 16.40 -13.28 -13.89
C ASP A 123 16.92 -13.06 -12.49
N PHE A 124 16.85 -14.09 -11.66
CA PHE A 124 17.40 -14.09 -10.31
C PHE A 124 17.69 -15.51 -9.83
N SER A 125 18.53 -15.58 -8.79
CA SER A 125 18.84 -16.81 -8.08
C SER A 125 19.11 -16.48 -6.62
N PHE A 126 18.22 -16.97 -5.72
CA PHE A 126 18.30 -16.71 -4.28
C PHE A 126 18.03 -17.97 -3.47
N PRO A 127 18.57 -18.09 -2.25
CA PRO A 127 18.22 -19.20 -1.37
C PRO A 127 16.77 -19.07 -0.88
N ASP A 128 16.07 -20.21 -0.80
CA ASP A 128 14.80 -20.29 -0.08
C ASP A 128 15.02 -20.34 1.44
N ILE A 129 13.94 -20.43 2.22
CA ILE A 129 13.98 -20.50 3.69
C ILE A 129 14.74 -21.71 4.24
N ASN A 130 14.99 -22.73 3.42
CA ASN A 130 15.75 -23.95 3.77
C ASN A 130 17.21 -23.88 3.24
N GLY A 131 17.58 -22.80 2.58
CA GLY A 131 18.90 -22.58 1.98
C GLY A 131 19.07 -23.24 0.61
N LYS A 132 18.01 -23.82 0.01
CA LYS A 132 18.03 -24.31 -1.37
C LYS A 132 18.02 -23.12 -2.32
N ILE A 133 18.94 -23.10 -3.27
CA ILE A 133 18.96 -22.07 -4.31
C ILE A 133 17.79 -22.30 -5.27
N ILE A 134 16.99 -21.24 -5.47
CA ILE A 134 15.88 -21.17 -6.42
C ILE A 134 16.23 -20.16 -7.50
N SER A 135 16.11 -20.56 -8.75
CA SER A 135 16.35 -19.70 -9.91
C SER A 135 15.16 -19.72 -10.86
N LEU A 136 14.83 -18.57 -11.48
CA LEU A 136 13.82 -18.55 -12.55
C LEU A 136 14.17 -19.44 -13.76
N SER A 137 15.42 -19.86 -13.89
CA SER A 137 15.85 -20.81 -14.93
C SER A 137 15.57 -22.28 -14.60
N ASP A 138 15.11 -22.60 -13.38
CA ASP A 138 14.83 -23.98 -12.98
C ASP A 138 13.69 -24.59 -13.81
N ASP A 139 13.74 -25.91 -14.01
CA ASP A 139 12.80 -26.62 -14.88
C ASP A 139 11.33 -26.47 -14.46
N GLU A 140 11.07 -26.29 -13.18
CA GLU A 140 9.72 -26.12 -12.63
C GLU A 140 9.02 -24.84 -13.09
N TYR A 141 9.77 -23.82 -13.54
CA TYR A 141 9.25 -22.54 -14.05
C TYR A 141 9.18 -22.46 -15.57
N LYS A 142 9.79 -23.43 -16.26
CA LYS A 142 9.79 -23.46 -17.75
C LYS A 142 8.37 -23.64 -18.29
N ASN A 143 8.02 -22.82 -19.28
CA ASN A 143 6.69 -22.80 -19.90
C ASN A 143 5.54 -22.54 -18.89
N LYS A 144 5.82 -21.83 -17.80
CA LYS A 144 4.83 -21.40 -16.81
C LYS A 144 4.69 -19.87 -16.80
N VAL A 145 3.52 -19.40 -16.43
CA VAL A 145 3.36 -18.03 -15.97
C VAL A 145 3.89 -17.95 -14.53
N VAL A 146 4.88 -17.13 -14.30
CA VAL A 146 5.46 -16.96 -12.97
C VAL A 146 5.06 -15.58 -12.43
N ILE A 147 4.31 -15.58 -11.34
CA ILE A 147 4.01 -14.38 -10.57
C ILE A 147 5.15 -14.20 -9.58
N VAL A 148 5.85 -13.07 -9.68
CA VAL A 148 6.93 -12.71 -8.74
C VAL A 148 6.43 -11.58 -7.87
N GLN A 149 6.19 -11.86 -6.60
CA GLN A 149 5.82 -10.88 -5.59
C GLN A 149 7.07 -10.44 -4.85
N ILE A 150 7.37 -9.13 -4.87
CA ILE A 150 8.41 -8.54 -4.01
C ILE A 150 7.71 -8.08 -2.73
N MET A 151 8.12 -8.62 -1.59
CA MET A 151 7.42 -8.43 -0.32
C MET A 151 8.39 -8.23 0.85
N GLY A 152 7.85 -7.84 1.99
CA GLY A 152 8.52 -7.86 3.27
C GLY A 152 7.51 -8.20 4.36
N SER A 153 7.91 -8.92 5.40
CA SER A 153 7.03 -9.29 6.53
C SER A 153 6.49 -8.08 7.29
N TRP A 154 7.16 -6.96 7.19
CA TRP A 154 6.82 -5.67 7.79
C TRP A 154 5.76 -4.88 6.98
N CYS A 155 5.40 -5.34 5.78
CA CYS A 155 4.52 -4.64 4.85
C CYS A 155 3.09 -5.23 4.92
N PRO A 156 2.11 -4.60 5.58
CA PRO A 156 0.76 -5.12 5.70
C PRO A 156 0.06 -5.36 4.36
N ASN A 157 0.25 -4.47 3.38
CA ASN A 157 -0.31 -4.62 2.03
C ASN A 157 0.27 -5.86 1.33
N CYS A 158 1.58 -6.11 1.50
CA CYS A 158 2.23 -7.29 0.95
C CYS A 158 1.67 -8.59 1.57
N LEU A 159 1.40 -8.58 2.88
CA LEU A 159 0.81 -9.73 3.58
C LEU A 159 -0.62 -10.02 3.11
N ASP A 160 -1.41 -8.97 2.84
CA ASP A 160 -2.76 -9.14 2.30
C ASP A 160 -2.73 -9.68 0.87
N GLU A 161 -1.83 -9.18 0.03
CA GLU A 161 -1.62 -9.71 -1.32
C GLU A 161 -1.18 -11.18 -1.27
N THR A 162 -0.26 -11.53 -0.36
CA THR A 162 0.19 -12.90 -0.15
C THR A 162 -0.96 -13.82 0.25
N ARG A 163 -1.84 -13.39 1.17
CA ARG A 163 -3.04 -14.16 1.56
C ARG A 163 -3.96 -14.37 0.37
N TYR A 164 -4.25 -13.30 -0.38
CA TYR A 164 -5.10 -13.37 -1.56
C TYR A 164 -4.52 -14.32 -2.62
N LEU A 165 -3.24 -14.18 -2.96
CA LEU A 165 -2.57 -15.03 -3.93
C LEU A 165 -2.54 -16.51 -3.49
N SER A 166 -2.31 -16.75 -2.20
CA SER A 166 -2.31 -18.10 -1.63
C SER A 166 -3.70 -18.74 -1.68
N GLU A 167 -4.75 -18.00 -1.28
CA GLU A 167 -6.13 -18.46 -1.35
C GLU A 167 -6.55 -18.74 -2.79
N TRP A 168 -6.28 -17.80 -3.70
CA TRP A 168 -6.54 -17.97 -5.13
C TRP A 168 -5.85 -19.21 -5.70
N TYR A 169 -4.55 -19.39 -5.41
CA TYR A 169 -3.77 -20.54 -5.91
C TYR A 169 -4.31 -21.85 -5.37
N ASN A 170 -4.63 -21.92 -4.08
CA ASN A 170 -5.16 -23.11 -3.41
C ASN A 170 -6.59 -23.46 -3.82
N THR A 171 -7.40 -22.49 -4.24
CA THR A 171 -8.78 -22.73 -4.69
C THR A 171 -8.87 -23.05 -6.18
N THR A 172 -8.04 -22.42 -7.00
CA THR A 172 -8.10 -22.58 -8.46
C THR A 172 -7.19 -23.70 -9.00
N HIS A 173 -6.16 -24.07 -8.23
CA HIS A 173 -5.15 -25.08 -8.63
C HIS A 173 -4.61 -24.88 -10.06
N PRO A 174 -4.10 -23.71 -10.44
CA PRO A 174 -3.71 -23.40 -11.80
C PRO A 174 -2.45 -24.19 -12.18
N LYS A 175 -2.57 -25.10 -13.16
CA LYS A 175 -1.47 -26.02 -13.57
C LYS A 175 -0.26 -25.29 -14.16
N ASP A 176 -0.52 -24.16 -14.84
CA ASP A 176 0.49 -23.42 -15.61
C ASP A 176 0.93 -22.11 -14.95
N VAL A 177 0.62 -21.94 -13.67
CA VAL A 177 1.06 -20.79 -12.87
C VAL A 177 1.97 -21.26 -11.74
N ARG A 178 2.97 -20.42 -11.41
CA ARG A 178 3.80 -20.52 -10.20
C ARG A 178 3.85 -19.16 -9.53
N ILE A 179 3.99 -19.16 -8.22
CA ILE A 179 4.15 -17.94 -7.44
C ILE A 179 5.47 -18.02 -6.68
N ILE A 180 6.26 -16.96 -6.77
CA ILE A 180 7.53 -16.82 -6.04
C ILE A 180 7.43 -15.52 -5.24
N GLY A 181 7.53 -15.61 -3.91
CA GLY A 181 7.75 -14.48 -3.03
C GLY A 181 9.24 -14.18 -2.94
N LEU A 182 9.66 -12.97 -3.33
CA LEU A 182 10.99 -12.44 -3.06
C LEU A 182 10.89 -11.57 -1.81
N ASP A 183 11.41 -12.09 -0.73
CA ASP A 183 11.35 -11.43 0.56
C ASP A 183 12.51 -10.43 0.71
N TYR A 184 12.17 -9.18 1.08
CA TYR A 184 13.13 -8.11 1.33
C TYR A 184 13.08 -7.71 2.80
N GLU A 185 13.96 -8.33 3.59
CA GLU A 185 14.03 -8.13 5.03
C GLU A 185 15.30 -7.40 5.46
N LYS A 186 15.22 -6.63 6.54
CA LYS A 186 16.42 -6.19 7.25
C LYS A 186 17.02 -7.39 7.98
N ILE A 187 18.35 -7.47 8.06
CA ILE A 187 19.09 -8.61 8.63
C ILE A 187 18.55 -9.05 10.00
N ASN A 188 18.10 -8.10 10.83
CA ASN A 188 17.53 -8.41 12.13
C ASN A 188 16.12 -9.01 12.07
N ASP A 189 15.40 -8.81 10.97
CA ASP A 189 14.03 -9.24 10.78
C ASP A 189 13.96 -10.65 10.15
N ILE A 190 15.02 -11.08 9.46
CA ILE A 190 15.13 -12.43 8.88
C ILE A 190 14.98 -13.51 9.95
N ILE A 191 15.53 -13.31 11.15
CA ILE A 191 15.41 -14.26 12.26
C ILE A 191 13.95 -14.34 12.73
N MET A 192 13.25 -13.22 12.76
CA MET A 192 11.83 -13.16 13.16
C MET A 192 10.93 -13.74 12.08
N PHE A 193 11.18 -13.45 10.81
CA PHE A 193 10.48 -14.04 9.67
C PHE A 193 10.59 -15.58 9.67
N ASN A 194 11.80 -16.13 9.79
CA ASN A 194 12.00 -17.56 9.87
C ASN A 194 11.26 -18.21 11.06
N ARG A 195 11.13 -17.52 12.20
CA ARG A 195 10.34 -18.01 13.33
C ARG A 195 8.85 -18.03 13.03
N LEU A 196 8.32 -17.01 12.34
CA LEU A 196 6.91 -16.94 11.94
C LEU A 196 6.54 -18.03 10.94
N MET A 197 7.40 -18.29 9.95
CA MET A 197 7.15 -19.30 8.92
C MET A 197 7.25 -20.74 9.45
N HIS A 198 8.01 -20.97 10.52
CA HIS A 198 8.11 -22.29 11.17
C HIS A 198 7.10 -22.53 12.29
N SER A 199 6.27 -21.54 12.63
CA SER A 199 5.24 -21.65 13.67
C SER A 199 3.83 -21.95 13.14
N GLN A 200 3.68 -22.12 11.84
CA GLN A 200 2.45 -22.56 11.15
C GLN A 200 2.68 -24.01 10.67
#